data_0568bc798eb015f7419651eba3dbfb54
#
_entry.id   0568bc798eb015f7419651eba3dbfb54
#
_cell.length_a   1.000
_cell.length_b   1.000
_cell.length_c   1.000
_cell.angle_alpha   90.00
_cell.angle_beta   90.00
_cell.angle_gamma   90.00
#
_symmetry.space_group_name_H-M   'P 1'
#
loop_
_entity.id
_entity.type
_entity.pdbx_description
1 polymer ?
#
loop_
_entity_poly.entity_id
_entity_poly.type
_entity_poly.pdbx_seq_one_letter_code
_entity_poly.pdbx_strand_id
1 'polypeptide(L)'
;NEQAVIAQLVDNLRRLNYNDALYDIFVVADNCDDNTAQVAREAGALVHERFSDEGKGKGFAMAWMFERLFKMERKYDAVCIFDADNLVHPDFLREMNSRLCNGERIIQGYIDAKNPTDTWVSGVFAISFWIVNHVWSLAKYNMGLSCCLGGTGMCFDTEVLKRYGWRATCLTEDMEFTIQAMMENIPTTWAHDAIIYDEKPLTFMQSWNQRKRWSQGHFDVA
;
A
#
# COMPACT_ATOMS: atom_id res chain seq x y z
N ASN A 1 -11.80 1.82 10.50
CA ASN A 1 -13.09 2.56 10.45
C ASN A 1 -13.02 3.61 9.34
N GLU A 2 -13.37 3.22 8.11
CA GLU A 2 -13.15 4.00 6.88
C GLU A 2 -14.45 4.14 6.04
N GLN A 3 -15.63 4.07 6.70
CA GLN A 3 -16.92 4.13 5.99
C GLN A 3 -17.11 5.39 5.12
N ALA A 4 -16.41 6.49 5.44
CA ALA A 4 -16.54 7.75 4.72
C ALA A 4 -15.78 7.75 3.38
N VAL A 5 -14.75 6.93 3.22
CA VAL A 5 -13.81 7.01 2.09
C VAL A 5 -13.70 5.72 1.27
N ILE A 6 -13.99 4.56 1.88
CA ILE A 6 -13.76 3.25 1.24
C ILE A 6 -14.52 3.06 -0.08
N ALA A 7 -15.75 3.58 -0.18
CA ALA A 7 -16.53 3.50 -1.43
C ALA A 7 -15.82 4.23 -2.59
N GLN A 8 -15.22 5.39 -2.30
CA GLN A 8 -14.52 6.17 -3.31
C GLN A 8 -13.31 5.41 -3.87
N LEU A 9 -12.54 4.73 -3.01
CA LEU A 9 -11.42 3.90 -3.45
C LEU A 9 -11.91 2.72 -4.30
N VAL A 10 -12.92 1.98 -3.84
CA VAL A 10 -13.46 0.83 -4.58
C VAL A 10 -13.98 1.26 -5.96
N ASP A 11 -14.75 2.35 -6.05
CA ASP A 11 -15.24 2.90 -7.31
C ASP A 11 -14.10 3.36 -8.23
N ASN A 12 -13.05 3.93 -7.68
CA ASN A 12 -11.86 4.33 -8.43
C ASN A 12 -11.11 3.11 -8.97
N LEU A 13 -10.90 2.06 -8.15
CA LEU A 13 -10.24 0.82 -8.58
C LEU A 13 -11.02 0.09 -9.67
N ARG A 14 -12.34 0.16 -9.70
CA ARG A 14 -13.18 -0.43 -10.76
C ARG A 14 -13.09 0.29 -12.11
N ARG A 15 -12.46 1.47 -12.14
CA ARG A 15 -12.32 2.30 -13.35
C ARG A 15 -10.88 2.33 -13.88
N LEU A 16 -10.02 1.44 -13.40
CA LEU A 16 -8.64 1.37 -13.89
C LEU A 16 -8.61 0.93 -15.36
N ASN A 17 -7.62 1.42 -16.10
CA ASN A 17 -7.36 1.03 -17.48
C ASN A 17 -6.72 -0.37 -17.54
N TYR A 18 -7.41 -1.36 -16.98
CA TYR A 18 -6.99 -2.75 -16.94
C TYR A 18 -8.21 -3.64 -17.12
N ASN A 19 -8.03 -4.84 -17.69
CA ASN A 19 -9.14 -5.75 -17.88
C ASN A 19 -9.69 -6.21 -16.52
N ASP A 20 -10.96 -5.91 -16.24
CA ASP A 20 -11.66 -6.22 -15.00
C ASP A 20 -11.77 -7.73 -14.72
N ALA A 21 -11.71 -8.58 -15.74
CA ALA A 21 -11.65 -10.04 -15.58
C ALA A 21 -10.31 -10.53 -14.99
N LEU A 22 -9.26 -9.70 -14.98
CA LEU A 22 -7.91 -10.06 -14.56
C LEU A 22 -7.57 -9.65 -13.13
N TYR A 23 -8.42 -8.89 -12.44
CA TYR A 23 -8.21 -8.54 -11.05
C TYR A 23 -9.49 -8.60 -10.22
N ASP A 24 -9.32 -8.68 -8.93
CA ASP A 24 -10.39 -8.58 -7.94
C ASP A 24 -10.00 -7.53 -6.89
N ILE A 25 -11.00 -6.88 -6.32
CA ILE A 25 -10.83 -5.87 -5.27
C ILE A 25 -11.22 -6.50 -3.94
N PHE A 26 -10.23 -6.68 -3.06
CA PHE A 26 -10.43 -7.18 -1.71
C PHE A 26 -10.36 -6.03 -0.72
N VAL A 27 -11.28 -6.00 0.23
CA VAL A 27 -11.24 -5.09 1.37
C VAL A 27 -11.15 -5.91 2.64
N VAL A 28 -10.14 -5.64 3.46
CA VAL A 28 -10.01 -6.21 4.80
C VAL A 28 -10.52 -5.21 5.81
N ALA A 29 -11.69 -5.46 6.37
CA ALA A 29 -12.26 -4.69 7.47
C ALA A 29 -11.72 -5.27 8.78
N ASP A 30 -10.62 -4.67 9.30
CA ASP A 30 -9.93 -5.15 10.50
C ASP A 30 -10.43 -4.43 11.74
N ASN A 31 -11.12 -5.15 12.62
CA ASN A 31 -11.69 -4.64 13.87
C ASN A 31 -12.55 -3.36 13.67
N CYS A 32 -13.27 -3.28 12.54
CA CYS A 32 -14.18 -2.16 12.30
C CYS A 32 -15.43 -2.28 13.16
N ASP A 33 -15.82 -1.17 13.77
CA ASP A 33 -17.05 -1.02 14.57
C ASP A 33 -18.09 -0.08 13.91
N ASP A 34 -17.77 0.38 12.68
CA ASP A 34 -18.64 1.19 11.82
C ASP A 34 -19.16 0.39 10.59
N ASN A 35 -19.77 1.07 9.64
CA ASN A 35 -20.33 0.45 8.44
C ASN A 35 -19.30 0.22 7.31
N THR A 36 -17.99 0.29 7.57
CA THR A 36 -16.94 0.14 6.54
C THR A 36 -17.15 -1.12 5.69
N ALA A 37 -17.39 -2.27 6.33
CA ALA A 37 -17.55 -3.53 5.62
C ALA A 37 -18.79 -3.55 4.71
N GLN A 38 -19.90 -3.00 5.16
CA GLN A 38 -21.14 -2.90 4.38
C GLN A 38 -20.94 -1.97 3.18
N VAL A 39 -20.43 -0.77 3.42
CA VAL A 39 -20.17 0.25 2.37
C VAL A 39 -19.23 -0.31 1.28
N ALA A 40 -18.18 -1.03 1.66
CA ALA A 40 -17.26 -1.65 0.70
C ALA A 40 -17.95 -2.74 -0.14
N ARG A 41 -18.84 -3.57 0.46
CA ARG A 41 -19.62 -4.58 -0.29
C ARG A 41 -20.59 -3.92 -1.28
N GLU A 42 -21.29 -2.88 -0.86
CA GLU A 42 -22.23 -2.13 -1.71
C GLU A 42 -21.51 -1.47 -2.89
N ALA A 43 -20.26 -1.03 -2.70
CA ALA A 43 -19.39 -0.54 -3.78
C ALA A 43 -18.86 -1.66 -4.71
N GLY A 44 -19.03 -2.92 -4.35
CA GLY A 44 -18.68 -4.09 -5.18
C GLY A 44 -17.34 -4.73 -4.87
N ALA A 45 -16.77 -4.50 -3.70
CA ALA A 45 -15.56 -5.20 -3.24
C ALA A 45 -15.88 -6.57 -2.61
N LEU A 46 -14.91 -7.48 -2.69
CA LEU A 46 -14.88 -8.72 -1.93
C LEU A 46 -14.39 -8.43 -0.51
N VAL A 47 -15.30 -8.40 0.46
CA VAL A 47 -14.98 -7.95 1.83
C VAL A 47 -14.74 -9.12 2.75
N HIS A 48 -13.60 -9.08 3.44
CA HIS A 48 -13.22 -9.99 4.51
C HIS A 48 -13.15 -9.21 5.83
N GLU A 49 -13.97 -9.62 6.79
CA GLU A 49 -13.95 -9.05 8.13
C GLU A 49 -13.03 -9.86 9.03
N ARG A 50 -12.15 -9.16 9.74
CA ARG A 50 -11.26 -9.73 10.73
C ARG A 50 -11.53 -9.08 12.08
N PHE A 51 -11.82 -9.90 13.09
CA PHE A 51 -11.94 -9.49 14.48
C PHE A 51 -10.89 -10.25 15.29
N SER A 52 -9.98 -9.52 15.91
CA SER A 52 -8.90 -10.12 16.70
C SER A 52 -8.47 -9.16 17.80
N ASP A 53 -8.37 -9.65 19.01
CA ASP A 53 -7.77 -8.92 20.14
C ASP A 53 -6.25 -9.02 20.14
N GLU A 54 -5.71 -10.06 19.51
CA GLU A 54 -4.28 -10.26 19.32
C GLU A 54 -3.84 -9.82 17.93
N GLY A 55 -2.71 -9.14 17.85
CA GLY A 55 -2.15 -8.71 16.55
C GLY A 55 -3.04 -7.67 15.87
N LYS A 56 -3.15 -6.49 16.46
CA LYS A 56 -3.84 -5.34 15.87
C LYS A 56 -2.91 -4.56 14.95
N GLY A 57 -3.45 -4.08 13.82
CA GLY A 57 -2.73 -3.23 12.88
C GLY A 57 -2.60 -3.84 11.49
N LYS A 58 -2.16 -2.99 10.56
CA LYS A 58 -2.14 -3.27 9.12
C LYS A 58 -1.31 -4.51 8.77
N GLY A 59 -0.12 -4.66 9.35
CA GLY A 59 0.75 -5.81 9.09
C GLY A 59 0.08 -7.15 9.43
N PHE A 60 -0.62 -7.23 10.56
CA PHE A 60 -1.36 -8.44 10.95
C PHE A 60 -2.57 -8.70 10.05
N ALA A 61 -3.30 -7.64 9.65
CA ALA A 61 -4.41 -7.76 8.72
C ALA A 61 -3.95 -8.27 7.35
N MET A 62 -2.81 -7.79 6.86
CA MET A 62 -2.19 -8.23 5.61
C MET A 62 -1.76 -9.69 5.69
N ALA A 63 -1.03 -10.10 6.74
CA ALA A 63 -0.63 -11.50 6.95
C ALA A 63 -1.84 -12.44 6.93
N TRP A 64 -2.88 -12.08 7.68
CA TRP A 64 -4.13 -12.84 7.76
C TRP A 64 -4.85 -12.96 6.40
N MET A 65 -4.83 -11.89 5.58
CA MET A 65 -5.45 -11.91 4.25
C MET A 65 -4.62 -12.72 3.25
N PHE A 66 -3.29 -12.62 3.28
CA PHE A 66 -2.43 -13.39 2.39
C PHE A 66 -2.59 -14.90 2.58
N GLU A 67 -2.70 -15.38 3.83
CA GLU A 67 -2.97 -16.79 4.10
C GLU A 67 -4.28 -17.29 3.46
N ARG A 68 -5.30 -16.43 3.39
CA ARG A 68 -6.58 -16.73 2.75
C ARG A 68 -6.48 -16.69 1.24
N LEU A 69 -5.85 -15.64 0.72
CA LEU A 69 -5.63 -15.45 -0.70
C LEU A 69 -4.95 -16.67 -1.33
N PHE A 70 -3.92 -17.21 -0.66
CA PHE A 70 -3.18 -18.35 -1.18
C PHE A 70 -3.99 -19.66 -1.20
N LYS A 71 -5.06 -19.75 -0.42
CA LYS A 71 -5.96 -20.91 -0.36
C LYS A 71 -7.14 -20.82 -1.34
N MET A 72 -7.37 -19.64 -1.96
CA MET A 72 -8.46 -19.46 -2.92
C MET A 72 -8.24 -20.32 -4.18
N GLU A 73 -9.35 -20.69 -4.84
CA GLU A 73 -9.30 -21.42 -6.11
C GLU A 73 -8.67 -20.57 -7.21
N ARG A 74 -9.13 -19.32 -7.34
CA ARG A 74 -8.54 -18.34 -8.24
C ARG A 74 -7.14 -17.98 -7.75
N LYS A 75 -6.16 -18.07 -8.64
CA LYS A 75 -4.77 -17.72 -8.35
C LYS A 75 -4.46 -16.35 -8.90
N TYR A 76 -3.69 -15.60 -8.17
CA TYR A 76 -3.26 -14.25 -8.52
C TYR A 76 -1.74 -14.24 -8.65
N ASP A 77 -1.23 -13.60 -9.71
CA ASP A 77 0.21 -13.47 -9.95
C ASP A 77 0.84 -12.42 -9.04
N ALA A 78 0.07 -11.39 -8.69
CA ALA A 78 0.52 -10.31 -7.83
C ALA A 78 -0.59 -9.77 -6.93
N VAL A 79 -0.18 -9.06 -5.88
CA VAL A 79 -1.06 -8.35 -4.94
C VAL A 79 -0.62 -6.90 -4.84
N CYS A 80 -1.56 -5.98 -5.11
CA CYS A 80 -1.36 -4.54 -4.86
C CYS A 80 -2.05 -4.12 -3.57
N ILE A 81 -1.40 -3.25 -2.79
CA ILE A 81 -1.88 -2.79 -1.48
C ILE A 81 -2.10 -1.28 -1.51
N PHE A 82 -3.29 -0.87 -1.05
CA PHE A 82 -3.68 0.53 -0.95
C PHE A 82 -4.29 0.81 0.41
N ASP A 83 -4.08 2.02 0.92
CA ASP A 83 -4.82 2.53 2.07
C ASP A 83 -6.22 2.98 1.64
N ALA A 84 -7.18 2.93 2.55
CA ALA A 84 -8.61 3.13 2.24
C ALA A 84 -8.96 4.54 1.72
N ASP A 85 -8.14 5.53 2.04
CA ASP A 85 -8.30 6.93 1.66
C ASP A 85 -7.58 7.32 0.36
N ASN A 86 -6.91 6.36 -0.28
CA ASN A 86 -6.18 6.61 -1.51
C ASN A 86 -7.09 6.76 -2.74
N LEU A 87 -6.53 7.42 -3.76
CA LEU A 87 -6.98 7.30 -5.15
C LEU A 87 -5.84 6.77 -6.00
N VAL A 88 -6.17 5.97 -6.99
CA VAL A 88 -5.20 5.26 -7.84
C VAL A 88 -5.29 5.78 -9.27
N HIS A 89 -4.14 6.11 -9.88
CA HIS A 89 -4.09 6.53 -11.27
C HIS A 89 -4.62 5.42 -12.21
N PRO A 90 -5.41 5.75 -13.24
CA PRO A 90 -6.02 4.74 -14.11
C PRO A 90 -5.08 3.69 -14.68
N ASP A 91 -3.83 4.04 -14.97
CA ASP A 91 -2.84 3.15 -15.56
C ASP A 91 -1.99 2.36 -14.54
N PHE A 92 -2.25 2.49 -13.24
CA PHE A 92 -1.44 1.89 -12.19
C PHE A 92 -1.20 0.38 -12.38
N LEU A 93 -2.26 -0.40 -12.62
CA LEU A 93 -2.11 -1.85 -12.80
C LEU A 93 -1.35 -2.21 -14.08
N ARG A 94 -1.45 -1.40 -15.15
CA ARG A 94 -0.68 -1.60 -16.39
C ARG A 94 0.82 -1.42 -16.13
N GLU A 95 1.18 -0.36 -15.40
CA GLU A 95 2.57 -0.08 -15.04
C GLU A 95 3.13 -1.19 -14.13
N MET A 96 2.39 -1.61 -13.10
CA MET A 96 2.82 -2.69 -12.21
C MET A 96 2.98 -4.02 -12.97
N ASN A 97 2.02 -4.35 -13.85
CA ASN A 97 2.12 -5.55 -14.69
C ASN A 97 3.35 -5.51 -15.61
N SER A 98 3.64 -4.36 -16.23
CA SER A 98 4.83 -4.20 -17.08
C SER A 98 6.11 -4.48 -16.29
N ARG A 99 6.21 -3.99 -15.06
CA ARG A 99 7.35 -4.21 -14.15
C ARG A 99 7.49 -5.68 -13.75
N LEU A 100 6.38 -6.32 -13.37
CA LEU A 100 6.36 -7.76 -13.05
C LEU A 100 6.80 -8.62 -14.24
N CYS A 101 6.34 -8.30 -15.44
CA CYS A 101 6.76 -8.98 -16.67
C CYS A 101 8.27 -8.79 -16.96
N ASN A 102 8.87 -7.69 -16.53
CA ASN A 102 10.31 -7.44 -16.60
C ASN A 102 11.10 -8.13 -15.48
N GLY A 103 10.45 -8.90 -14.62
CA GLY A 103 11.10 -9.68 -13.55
C GLY A 103 11.23 -8.96 -12.21
N GLU A 104 10.67 -7.74 -12.07
CA GLU A 104 10.59 -7.07 -10.78
C GLU A 104 9.57 -7.79 -9.87
N ARG A 105 9.84 -7.88 -8.56
CA ARG A 105 9.07 -8.75 -7.65
C ARG A 105 8.41 -8.02 -6.50
N ILE A 106 9.07 -6.99 -5.97
CA ILE A 106 8.57 -6.10 -4.93
C ILE A 106 8.70 -4.69 -5.48
N ILE A 107 7.58 -4.01 -5.67
CA ILE A 107 7.54 -2.76 -6.42
C ILE A 107 6.80 -1.71 -5.59
N GLN A 108 7.43 -0.55 -5.40
CA GLN A 108 6.81 0.63 -4.83
C GLN A 108 6.38 1.58 -5.94
N GLY A 109 5.13 1.99 -5.94
CA GLY A 109 4.62 3.05 -6.81
C GLY A 109 4.90 4.45 -6.28
N TYR A 110 4.63 5.44 -7.11
CA TYR A 110 4.77 6.87 -6.78
C TYR A 110 3.63 7.31 -5.86
N ILE A 111 3.98 7.82 -4.68
CA ILE A 111 3.00 8.35 -3.71
C ILE A 111 2.88 9.86 -3.90
N ASP A 112 1.82 10.31 -4.56
CA ASP A 112 1.50 11.74 -4.70
C ASP A 112 0.56 12.22 -3.58
N ALA A 113 0.34 13.51 -3.50
CA ALA A 113 -0.59 14.13 -2.58
C ALA A 113 -1.96 14.35 -3.24
N LYS A 114 -3.04 13.92 -2.58
CA LYS A 114 -4.42 14.16 -3.00
C LYS A 114 -4.84 15.61 -2.76
N ASN A 115 -4.32 16.23 -1.71
CA ASN A 115 -4.74 17.54 -1.20
C ASN A 115 -3.57 18.54 -0.95
N PRO A 116 -2.65 18.76 -1.92
CA PRO A 116 -1.42 19.52 -1.69
C PRO A 116 -1.65 21.01 -1.41
N THR A 117 -2.83 21.55 -1.75
CA THR A 117 -3.17 22.97 -1.65
C THR A 117 -4.16 23.30 -0.53
N ASP A 118 -4.63 22.32 0.24
CA ASP A 118 -5.68 22.53 1.26
C ASP A 118 -5.15 23.36 2.44
N THR A 119 -3.92 23.08 2.88
CA THR A 119 -3.27 23.83 3.95
C THR A 119 -1.76 23.93 3.70
N TRP A 120 -1.08 24.80 4.43
CA TRP A 120 0.39 24.86 4.39
C TRP A 120 1.03 23.54 4.89
N VAL A 121 0.38 22.82 5.80
CA VAL A 121 0.87 21.54 6.32
C VAL A 121 0.82 20.48 5.22
N SER A 122 -0.32 20.33 4.54
CA SER A 122 -0.44 19.38 3.43
C SER A 122 0.50 19.72 2.28
N GLY A 123 0.71 21.01 2.00
CA GLY A 123 1.68 21.47 1.01
C GLY A 123 3.13 21.09 1.33
N VAL A 124 3.57 21.29 2.57
CA VAL A 124 4.91 20.88 3.02
C VAL A 124 5.08 19.35 2.95
N PHE A 125 4.03 18.60 3.31
CA PHE A 125 4.04 17.14 3.16
C PHE A 125 4.16 16.73 1.69
N ALA A 126 3.37 17.33 0.79
CA ALA A 126 3.44 17.07 -0.64
C ALA A 126 4.85 17.29 -1.19
N ILE A 127 5.45 18.44 -0.88
CA ILE A 127 6.82 18.78 -1.31
C ILE A 127 7.82 17.74 -0.78
N SER A 128 7.71 17.31 0.47
CA SER A 128 8.60 16.29 1.04
C SER A 128 8.48 14.94 0.32
N PHE A 129 7.26 14.51 -0.03
CA PHE A 129 7.05 13.30 -0.81
C PHE A 129 7.56 13.43 -2.26
N TRP A 130 7.37 14.57 -2.91
CA TRP A 130 7.92 14.81 -4.26
C TRP A 130 9.45 14.74 -4.27
N ILE A 131 10.11 15.29 -3.24
CA ILE A 131 11.57 15.16 -3.09
C ILE A 131 11.97 13.69 -2.90
N VAL A 132 11.29 12.95 -2.01
CA VAL A 132 11.57 11.53 -1.79
C VAL A 132 11.38 10.72 -3.07
N ASN A 133 10.29 10.96 -3.79
CA ASN A 133 9.98 10.23 -5.02
C ASN A 133 11.02 10.49 -6.12
N HIS A 134 11.35 11.77 -6.40
CA HIS A 134 12.22 12.15 -7.52
C HIS A 134 13.72 12.04 -7.18
N VAL A 135 14.12 12.55 -6.00
CA VAL A 135 15.54 12.66 -5.65
C VAL A 135 16.05 11.39 -4.99
N TRP A 136 15.19 10.68 -4.24
CA TRP A 136 15.61 9.51 -3.48
C TRP A 136 15.23 8.18 -4.15
N SER A 137 13.94 7.94 -4.37
CA SER A 137 13.46 6.65 -4.89
C SER A 137 13.86 6.44 -6.34
N LEU A 138 13.60 7.41 -7.21
CA LEU A 138 13.97 7.33 -8.62
C LEU A 138 15.49 7.25 -8.82
N ALA A 139 16.27 8.01 -8.05
CA ALA A 139 17.73 7.95 -8.14
C ALA A 139 18.27 6.58 -7.69
N LYS A 140 17.78 6.03 -6.57
CA LYS A 140 18.16 4.68 -6.13
C LYS A 140 17.84 3.64 -7.19
N TYR A 141 16.64 3.67 -7.76
CA TYR A 141 16.23 2.76 -8.82
C TYR A 141 17.17 2.83 -10.03
N ASN A 142 17.46 4.03 -10.50
CA ASN A 142 18.40 4.24 -11.64
C ASN A 142 19.82 3.78 -11.35
N MET A 143 20.23 3.75 -10.08
CA MET A 143 21.53 3.24 -9.64
C MET A 143 21.53 1.72 -9.36
N GLY A 144 20.40 1.04 -9.56
CA GLY A 144 20.25 -0.39 -9.24
C GLY A 144 20.23 -0.70 -7.74
N LEU A 145 19.91 0.30 -6.90
CA LEU A 145 19.79 0.15 -5.45
C LEU A 145 18.35 -0.15 -5.05
N SER A 146 18.19 -0.87 -3.94
CA SER A 146 16.87 -1.14 -3.38
C SER A 146 16.21 0.14 -2.88
N CYS A 147 14.93 0.34 -3.25
CA CYS A 147 14.07 1.37 -2.72
C CYS A 147 13.44 0.92 -1.39
N CYS A 148 12.67 1.82 -0.75
CA CYS A 148 11.87 1.49 0.41
C CYS A 148 10.39 1.42 0.03
N LEU A 149 9.65 0.53 0.67
CA LEU A 149 8.20 0.56 0.66
C LEU A 149 7.69 1.75 1.47
N GLY A 150 6.53 2.28 1.12
CA GLY A 150 5.94 3.46 1.74
C GLY A 150 4.53 3.22 2.30
N GLY A 151 4.21 1.97 2.61
CA GLY A 151 2.95 1.56 3.23
C GLY A 151 1.78 1.41 2.25
N THR A 152 1.74 2.15 1.16
CA THR A 152 0.66 2.12 0.17
C THR A 152 1.20 2.19 -1.25
N GLY A 153 0.38 1.82 -2.26
CA GLY A 153 0.85 1.75 -3.66
C GLY A 153 1.94 0.71 -3.87
N MET A 154 1.94 -0.34 -3.08
CA MET A 154 2.90 -1.44 -3.14
C MET A 154 2.36 -2.56 -4.02
N CYS A 155 3.23 -3.22 -4.76
CA CYS A 155 2.90 -4.43 -5.53
C CYS A 155 3.90 -5.53 -5.21
N PHE A 156 3.37 -6.73 -4.95
CA PHE A 156 4.15 -7.91 -4.59
C PHE A 156 3.84 -9.06 -5.54
N ASP A 157 4.87 -9.68 -6.07
CA ASP A 157 4.75 -10.98 -6.71
C ASP A 157 4.25 -12.03 -5.68
N THR A 158 3.22 -12.78 -6.04
CA THR A 158 2.58 -13.74 -5.12
C THR A 158 3.51 -14.87 -4.71
N GLU A 159 4.42 -15.31 -5.58
CA GLU A 159 5.38 -16.37 -5.24
C GLU A 159 6.41 -15.90 -4.22
N VAL A 160 6.80 -14.62 -4.26
CA VAL A 160 7.63 -14.00 -3.22
C VAL A 160 6.92 -14.01 -1.87
N LEU A 161 5.65 -13.57 -1.85
CA LEU A 161 4.86 -13.59 -0.61
C LEU A 161 4.64 -15.01 -0.07
N LYS A 162 4.43 -16.01 -0.92
CA LYS A 162 4.30 -17.42 -0.50
C LYS A 162 5.61 -17.96 0.06
N ARG A 163 6.73 -17.66 -0.59
CA ARG A 163 8.04 -18.21 -0.22
C ARG A 163 8.57 -17.65 1.09
N TYR A 164 8.45 -16.33 1.28
CA TYR A 164 9.05 -15.63 2.42
C TYR A 164 8.04 -15.31 3.51
N GLY A 165 6.75 -15.30 3.18
CA GLY A 165 5.66 -14.92 4.07
C GLY A 165 5.66 -13.43 4.37
N TRP A 166 4.61 -12.96 5.03
CA TRP A 166 4.53 -11.61 5.59
C TRP A 166 4.77 -11.68 7.10
N ARG A 167 5.93 -11.25 7.54
CA ARG A 167 6.35 -11.30 8.96
C ARG A 167 6.43 -9.92 9.61
N ALA A 168 6.18 -8.88 8.83
CA ALA A 168 6.23 -7.50 9.30
C ALA A 168 4.98 -7.17 10.12
N THR A 169 5.19 -6.86 11.39
CA THR A 169 4.13 -6.65 12.38
C THR A 169 4.31 -5.38 13.21
N CYS A 170 5.41 -4.64 13.03
CA CYS A 170 5.63 -3.37 13.71
C CYS A 170 4.75 -2.24 13.14
N LEU A 171 4.83 -1.04 13.73
CA LEU A 171 4.05 0.12 13.30
C LEU A 171 4.43 0.65 11.90
N THR A 172 5.60 0.27 11.40
CA THR A 172 6.10 0.56 10.04
C THR A 172 6.41 -0.76 9.34
N GLU A 173 5.36 -1.54 9.13
CA GLU A 173 5.42 -2.88 8.54
C GLU A 173 6.05 -2.88 7.15
N ASP A 174 5.93 -1.79 6.42
CA ASP A 174 6.53 -1.54 5.11
C ASP A 174 8.05 -1.47 5.18
N MET A 175 8.60 -0.72 6.13
CA MET A 175 10.03 -0.63 6.37
C MET A 175 10.59 -1.98 6.86
N GLU A 176 9.91 -2.62 7.82
CA GLU A 176 10.28 -3.93 8.32
C GLU A 176 10.35 -4.96 7.18
N PHE A 177 9.32 -5.02 6.33
CA PHE A 177 9.30 -5.93 5.19
C PHE A 177 10.39 -5.59 4.15
N THR A 178 10.64 -4.30 3.92
CA THR A 178 11.74 -3.86 3.03
C THR A 178 13.09 -4.43 3.49
N ILE A 179 13.38 -4.33 4.79
CA ILE A 179 14.63 -4.83 5.37
C ILE A 179 14.69 -6.36 5.27
N GLN A 180 13.60 -7.06 5.62
CA GLN A 180 13.52 -8.51 5.50
C GLN A 180 13.77 -8.98 4.06
N ALA A 181 13.17 -8.32 3.07
CA ALA A 181 13.38 -8.62 1.65
C ALA A 181 14.82 -8.39 1.21
N MET A 182 15.45 -7.30 1.67
CA MET A 182 16.86 -7.02 1.39
C MET A 182 17.81 -8.09 1.98
N MET A 183 17.51 -8.59 3.19
CA MET A 183 18.28 -9.69 3.79
C MET A 183 18.19 -10.99 2.98
N GLU A 184 17.11 -11.18 2.25
CA GLU A 184 16.90 -12.32 1.33
C GLU A 184 17.40 -12.02 -0.11
N ASN A 185 18.08 -10.89 -0.31
CA ASN A 185 18.58 -10.42 -1.62
C ASN A 185 17.45 -10.18 -2.65
N ILE A 186 16.27 -9.78 -2.20
CA ILE A 186 15.15 -9.38 -3.05
C ILE A 186 15.05 -7.86 -3.01
N PRO A 187 15.46 -7.14 -4.05
CA PRO A 187 15.38 -5.69 -4.05
C PRO A 187 13.93 -5.22 -4.17
N THR A 188 13.59 -4.16 -3.46
CA THR A 188 12.40 -3.36 -3.75
C THR A 188 12.72 -2.40 -4.89
N THR A 189 11.94 -2.43 -5.95
CA THR A 189 12.08 -1.57 -7.13
C THR A 189 11.11 -0.38 -7.07
N TRP A 190 11.19 0.52 -8.05
CA TRP A 190 10.42 1.76 -8.09
C TRP A 190 9.69 1.92 -9.42
N ALA A 191 8.37 2.04 -9.37
CA ALA A 191 7.52 2.33 -10.52
C ALA A 191 7.10 3.81 -10.51
N HIS A 192 7.86 4.66 -11.22
CA HIS A 192 7.64 6.12 -11.23
C HIS A 192 6.28 6.53 -11.80
N ASP A 193 5.78 5.77 -12.77
CA ASP A 193 4.56 6.06 -13.49
C ASP A 193 3.31 5.36 -12.91
N ALA A 194 3.50 4.47 -11.92
CA ALA A 194 2.43 3.85 -11.15
C ALA A 194 2.07 4.77 -9.96
N ILE A 195 1.14 5.70 -10.19
CA ILE A 195 0.85 6.80 -9.26
C ILE A 195 -0.34 6.46 -8.38
N ILE A 196 -0.22 6.74 -7.08
CA ILE A 196 -1.33 6.84 -6.15
C ILE A 196 -1.38 8.23 -5.54
N TYR A 197 -2.58 8.66 -5.15
CA TYR A 197 -2.82 9.93 -4.49
C TYR A 197 -3.26 9.66 -3.06
N ASP A 198 -2.40 10.02 -2.11
CA ASP A 198 -2.57 9.81 -0.68
C ASP A 198 -2.99 11.09 0.02
N GLU A 199 -3.85 11.01 1.02
CA GLU A 199 -4.33 12.16 1.76
C GLU A 199 -3.29 12.64 2.79
N LYS A 200 -2.90 13.90 2.70
CA LYS A 200 -1.89 14.48 3.60
C LYS A 200 -2.55 15.18 4.78
N PRO A 201 -1.92 15.19 5.97
CA PRO A 201 -2.48 15.81 7.16
C PRO A 201 -2.73 17.31 6.95
N LEU A 202 -3.88 17.78 7.44
CA LEU A 202 -4.30 19.17 7.30
C LEU A 202 -3.77 20.06 8.42
N THR A 203 -3.45 19.49 9.58
CA THR A 203 -3.01 20.24 10.75
C THR A 203 -1.64 19.80 11.24
N PHE A 204 -0.92 20.72 11.91
CA PHE A 204 0.36 20.39 12.53
C PHE A 204 0.26 19.23 13.52
N MET A 205 -0.81 19.16 14.32
CA MET A 205 -0.97 18.10 15.30
C MET A 205 -1.19 16.73 14.65
N GLN A 206 -1.96 16.64 13.56
CA GLN A 206 -2.10 15.41 12.77
C GLN A 206 -0.73 14.98 12.22
N SER A 207 0.03 15.93 11.62
CA SER A 207 1.38 15.69 11.13
C SER A 207 2.32 15.18 12.23
N TRP A 208 2.29 15.83 13.41
CA TRP A 208 3.11 15.43 14.56
C TRP A 208 2.80 14.00 15.02
N ASN A 209 1.53 13.67 15.19
CA ASN A 209 1.10 12.34 15.63
C ASN A 209 1.49 11.25 14.61
N GLN A 210 1.35 11.53 13.32
CA GLN A 210 1.75 10.61 12.26
C GLN A 210 3.27 10.36 12.27
N ARG A 211 4.07 11.44 12.33
CA ARG A 211 5.54 11.33 12.37
C ARG A 211 6.04 10.66 13.64
N LYS A 212 5.39 10.90 14.78
CA LYS A 212 5.69 10.22 16.05
C LYS A 212 5.50 8.70 15.90
N ARG A 213 4.39 8.27 15.28
CA ARG A 213 4.12 6.86 15.02
C ARG A 213 5.17 6.25 14.09
N TRP A 214 5.55 6.95 13.02
CA TRP A 214 6.60 6.49 12.10
C TRP A 214 7.95 6.38 12.81
N SER A 215 8.33 7.38 13.60
CA SER A 215 9.59 7.33 14.35
C SER A 215 9.62 6.15 15.33
N GLN A 216 8.52 5.87 16.04
CA GLN A 216 8.44 4.70 16.91
C GLN A 216 8.64 3.41 16.09
N GLY A 217 7.94 3.24 14.98
CA GLY A 217 8.08 2.05 14.14
C GLY A 217 9.50 1.89 13.59
N HIS A 218 10.18 2.98 13.22
CA HIS A 218 11.59 2.91 12.79
C HIS A 218 12.53 2.45 13.93
N PHE A 219 12.28 2.85 15.17
CA PHE A 219 13.03 2.34 16.31
C PHE A 219 12.74 0.87 16.61
N ASP A 220 11.50 0.43 16.37
CA ASP A 220 11.12 -0.98 16.59
C ASP A 220 11.79 -1.93 15.59
N VAL A 221 12.19 -1.42 14.42
CA VAL A 221 12.85 -2.19 13.34
C VAL A 221 14.38 -2.13 13.43
N ALA A 222 14.96 -1.11 14.09
CA ALA A 222 16.40 -0.89 14.18
C ALA A 222 17.08 -1.80 15.21
#